data_9f73982288808737b04df5f24138015f
#
_entry.id   9f73982288808737b04df5f24138015f
#
_cell.length_a   1.000
_cell.length_b   1.000
_cell.length_c   1.000
_cell.angle_alpha   90.00
_cell.angle_beta   90.00
_cell.angle_gamma   90.00
#
_symmetry.space_group_name_H-M   'P 1'
#
loop_
_entity.id
_entity.type
_entity.pdbx_description
1 polymer ?
#
loop_
_entity_poly.entity_id
_entity_poly.type
_entity_poly.pdbx_seq_one_letter_code
_entity_poly.pdbx_strand_id
1 'polypeptide(L)'
;MRLRKVANAPVSFGVFGLADVPPPLSADEMVHALSEAGYDGIDLGPIGYLSMDRLGGLLLAGGWADLRYDDAGEFKRGVPALEATLDVFDAAPASPLPPRPTLGCSGSPERFARPGGSVPGLTASEWPAYAARVQEAVNRCRDRGFEPAFHHHLGTYVETPQDVERLLELTDVQLCLDTGHLLLAGGDPVEALRAWADRVGHVHVKDGDTAILAHALSDGADLHELMGRGGFAPLGEGELDLPAVVRTLDEIGYSGWIVIEQDTLPGRRTVAEIIADQAANRRKLEELGL
;
A
#
# COMPACT_ATOMS: atom_id res chain seq x y z
N MET A 1 -4.11 -13.31 -22.73
CA MET A 1 -4.71 -13.27 -21.37
C MET A 1 -3.83 -12.34 -20.55
N ARG A 2 -4.41 -11.34 -19.89
CA ARG A 2 -3.65 -10.42 -19.02
C ARG A 2 -3.19 -11.20 -17.80
N LEU A 3 -1.92 -11.02 -17.40
CA LEU A 3 -1.40 -11.70 -16.22
C LEU A 3 -1.68 -10.83 -15.00
N ARG A 4 -2.57 -11.31 -14.14
CA ARG A 4 -2.83 -10.74 -12.82
C ARG A 4 -2.62 -11.80 -11.77
N LYS A 5 -2.14 -11.41 -10.61
CA LYS A 5 -1.96 -12.24 -9.43
C LYS A 5 -2.41 -11.49 -8.20
N VAL A 6 -2.96 -12.22 -7.25
CA VAL A 6 -3.47 -11.64 -6.00
C VAL A 6 -2.49 -11.92 -4.87
N ALA A 7 -2.09 -10.88 -4.18
CA ALA A 7 -1.21 -10.93 -3.02
C ALA A 7 -1.88 -10.33 -1.78
N ASN A 8 -1.23 -10.45 -0.64
CA ASN A 8 -1.61 -9.79 0.60
C ASN A 8 -0.38 -9.11 1.21
N ALA A 9 -0.56 -8.31 2.24
CA ALA A 9 0.53 -7.60 2.90
C ALA A 9 0.56 -7.87 4.41
N PRO A 10 1.75 -7.90 5.03
CA PRO A 10 1.90 -8.11 6.48
C PRO A 10 1.14 -7.11 7.35
N VAL A 11 0.90 -5.90 6.86
CA VAL A 11 0.10 -4.87 7.54
C VAL A 11 -1.34 -5.35 7.80
N SER A 12 -1.90 -6.18 6.94
CA SER A 12 -3.22 -6.80 7.13
C SER A 12 -3.29 -7.72 8.36
N PHE A 13 -2.14 -8.20 8.80
CA PHE A 13 -1.98 -9.06 9.98
C PHE A 13 -1.45 -8.30 11.21
N GLY A 14 -1.39 -6.98 11.15
CA GLY A 14 -0.89 -6.16 12.24
C GLY A 14 0.65 -6.11 12.35
N VAL A 15 1.36 -6.41 11.27
CA VAL A 15 2.82 -6.40 11.22
C VAL A 15 3.33 -5.11 10.60
N PHE A 16 3.69 -4.15 11.45
CA PHE A 16 4.14 -2.80 11.04
C PHE A 16 5.65 -2.57 11.24
N GLY A 17 6.37 -3.48 11.89
CA GLY A 17 7.78 -3.27 12.25
C GLY A 17 7.99 -2.19 13.31
N LEU A 18 6.99 -1.95 14.15
CA LEU A 18 7.09 -1.00 15.26
C LEU A 18 8.06 -1.52 16.31
N ALA A 19 8.96 -0.65 16.77
CA ALA A 19 9.83 -0.97 17.88
C ALA A 19 8.97 -1.33 19.13
N ASP A 20 9.39 -2.35 19.87
CA ASP A 20 8.73 -2.81 21.09
C ASP A 20 7.32 -3.43 20.93
N VAL A 21 6.82 -3.59 19.70
CA VAL A 21 5.57 -4.28 19.40
C VAL A 21 5.86 -5.55 18.60
N PRO A 22 5.83 -6.74 19.25
CA PRO A 22 6.05 -7.98 18.51
C PRO A 22 4.93 -8.22 17.51
N PRO A 23 5.24 -8.86 16.36
CA PRO A 23 4.21 -9.23 15.40
C PRO A 23 3.21 -10.19 16.05
N PRO A 24 1.91 -10.07 15.74
CA PRO A 24 0.86 -10.93 16.31
C PRO A 24 1.03 -12.42 15.97
N LEU A 25 1.68 -12.71 14.86
CA LEU A 25 1.97 -14.07 14.40
C LEU A 25 3.36 -14.11 13.76
N SER A 26 3.91 -15.30 13.63
CA SER A 26 5.19 -15.51 12.92
C SER A 26 5.00 -15.43 11.39
N ALA A 27 6.10 -15.18 10.69
CA ALA A 27 6.11 -15.18 9.21
C ALA A 27 5.63 -16.53 8.63
N ASP A 28 6.01 -17.66 9.24
CA ASP A 28 5.61 -18.99 8.79
C ASP A 28 4.09 -19.21 8.94
N GLU A 29 3.49 -18.76 10.04
CA GLU A 29 2.04 -18.85 10.25
C GLU A 29 1.30 -17.97 9.24
N MET A 30 1.80 -16.76 8.93
CA MET A 30 1.22 -15.89 7.92
C MET A 30 1.31 -16.51 6.53
N VAL A 31 2.50 -16.97 6.12
CA VAL A 31 2.72 -17.62 4.82
C VAL A 31 1.82 -18.84 4.67
N HIS A 32 1.67 -19.65 5.72
CA HIS A 32 0.76 -20.79 5.71
C HIS A 32 -0.70 -20.35 5.52
N ALA A 33 -1.16 -19.36 6.28
CA ALA A 33 -2.54 -18.85 6.19
C ALA A 33 -2.87 -18.29 4.80
N LEU A 34 -1.93 -17.54 4.20
CA LEU A 34 -2.11 -16.99 2.85
C LEU A 34 -2.10 -18.08 1.78
N SER A 35 -1.23 -19.07 1.89
CA SER A 35 -1.20 -20.20 0.96
C SER A 35 -2.49 -21.01 1.02
N GLU A 36 -3.02 -21.31 2.21
CA GLU A 36 -4.30 -22.00 2.39
C GLU A 36 -5.49 -21.18 1.86
N ALA A 37 -5.42 -19.86 1.95
CA ALA A 37 -6.45 -18.97 1.41
C ALA A 37 -6.37 -18.78 -0.11
N GLY A 38 -5.35 -19.31 -0.80
CA GLY A 38 -5.22 -19.24 -2.25
C GLY A 38 -4.64 -17.93 -2.78
N TYR A 39 -3.82 -17.24 -1.99
CA TYR A 39 -3.04 -16.12 -2.49
C TYR A 39 -1.87 -16.59 -3.38
N ASP A 40 -1.51 -15.78 -4.38
CA ASP A 40 -0.34 -16.01 -5.24
C ASP A 40 0.95 -15.44 -4.67
N GLY A 41 0.84 -14.41 -3.82
CA GLY A 41 2.00 -13.68 -3.35
C GLY A 41 1.79 -12.92 -2.05
N ILE A 42 2.85 -12.24 -1.64
CA ILE A 42 2.89 -11.46 -0.41
C ILE A 42 3.82 -10.25 -0.62
N ASP A 43 3.47 -9.11 -0.03
CA ASP A 43 4.37 -7.97 0.10
C ASP A 43 5.40 -8.20 1.21
N LEU A 44 6.57 -7.55 1.08
CA LEU A 44 7.70 -7.78 1.98
C LEU A 44 7.39 -7.48 3.44
N GLY A 45 6.66 -6.38 3.70
CA GLY A 45 6.52 -5.87 5.07
C GLY A 45 7.86 -5.38 5.65
N PRO A 46 8.01 -5.38 6.98
CA PRO A 46 9.26 -4.97 7.63
C PRO A 46 10.44 -5.88 7.24
N ILE A 47 11.59 -5.28 6.93
CA ILE A 47 12.81 -6.04 6.61
C ILE A 47 13.16 -6.99 7.77
N GLY A 48 13.44 -8.25 7.42
CA GLY A 48 13.78 -9.31 8.38
C GLY A 48 12.58 -10.04 8.98
N TYR A 49 11.35 -9.63 8.68
CA TYR A 49 10.17 -10.40 9.08
C TYR A 49 9.96 -11.61 8.15
N LEU A 50 9.95 -11.42 6.84
CA LEU A 50 9.89 -12.50 5.85
C LEU A 50 11.30 -12.97 5.45
N SER A 51 11.44 -14.26 5.20
CA SER A 51 12.64 -14.87 4.62
C SER A 51 12.31 -15.37 3.21
N MET A 52 13.08 -14.92 2.20
CA MET A 52 12.79 -15.16 0.79
C MET A 52 12.88 -16.65 0.38
N ASP A 53 13.59 -17.46 1.15
CA ASP A 53 13.66 -18.92 1.00
C ASP A 53 12.51 -19.69 1.67
N ARG A 54 11.64 -19.00 2.43
CA ARG A 54 10.56 -19.58 3.24
C ARG A 54 9.16 -19.04 2.89
N LEU A 55 8.98 -18.59 1.66
CA LEU A 55 7.69 -18.06 1.20
C LEU A 55 6.62 -19.13 0.89
N GLY A 56 6.91 -20.42 1.12
CA GLY A 56 5.91 -21.50 1.01
C GLY A 56 5.27 -21.66 -0.39
N GLY A 57 5.90 -21.12 -1.44
CA GLY A 57 5.38 -21.08 -2.81
C GLY A 57 4.73 -19.76 -3.17
N LEU A 58 4.51 -18.85 -2.22
CA LEU A 58 4.12 -17.47 -2.52
C LEU A 58 5.27 -16.74 -3.22
N LEU A 59 4.91 -15.75 -4.03
CA LEU A 59 5.86 -14.88 -4.74
C LEU A 59 5.92 -13.52 -4.04
N LEU A 60 7.06 -12.86 -4.09
CA LEU A 60 7.14 -11.47 -3.64
C LEU A 60 6.39 -10.58 -4.63
N ALA A 61 5.41 -9.81 -4.15
CA ALA A 61 4.59 -8.92 -4.97
C ALA A 61 5.12 -7.50 -4.98
N GLY A 62 5.54 -7.02 -3.84
CA GLY A 62 6.03 -5.66 -3.63
C GLY A 62 6.62 -5.49 -2.24
N GLY A 63 6.77 -4.26 -1.82
CA GLY A 63 7.19 -3.93 -0.47
C GLY A 63 7.45 -2.45 -0.28
N TRP A 64 6.98 -1.94 0.84
CA TRP A 64 7.08 -0.55 1.23
C TRP A 64 8.53 -0.14 1.49
N ALA A 65 8.96 0.93 0.83
CA ALA A 65 10.23 1.61 1.07
C ALA A 65 9.94 3.04 1.54
N ASP A 66 10.10 3.27 2.84
CA ASP A 66 9.78 4.55 3.47
C ASP A 66 10.93 5.55 3.33
N LEU A 67 10.64 6.72 2.76
CA LEU A 67 11.60 7.80 2.56
C LEU A 67 10.99 9.17 2.88
N ARG A 68 11.81 10.05 3.47
CA ARG A 68 11.45 11.44 3.76
C ARG A 68 11.77 12.33 2.56
N TYR A 69 10.84 12.47 1.63
CA TYR A 69 11.03 13.30 0.44
C TYR A 69 10.88 14.80 0.72
N ASP A 70 10.33 15.19 1.86
CA ASP A 70 10.16 16.58 2.32
C ASP A 70 11.49 17.20 2.79
N ASP A 71 12.39 16.41 3.37
CA ASP A 71 13.69 16.86 3.90
C ASP A 71 14.87 16.18 3.20
N ALA A 72 15.81 16.99 2.69
CA ALA A 72 16.97 16.49 1.95
C ALA A 72 17.96 15.69 2.81
N GLY A 73 18.07 16.01 4.09
CA GLY A 73 18.98 15.33 5.01
C GLY A 73 18.40 13.98 5.42
N GLU A 74 17.11 13.94 5.75
CA GLU A 74 16.40 12.71 6.08
C GLU A 74 16.32 11.78 4.87
N PHE A 75 16.05 12.32 3.68
CA PHE A 75 16.08 11.54 2.44
C PHE A 75 17.41 10.78 2.28
N LYS A 76 18.55 11.50 2.41
CA LYS A 76 19.87 10.88 2.32
C LYS A 76 20.11 9.81 3.39
N ARG A 77 19.57 10.01 4.60
CA ARG A 77 19.65 9.01 5.68
C ARG A 77 18.79 7.77 5.41
N GLY A 78 17.68 7.92 4.70
CA GLY A 78 16.79 6.82 4.31
C GLY A 78 17.28 5.97 3.14
N VAL A 79 18.13 6.51 2.26
CA VAL A 79 18.63 5.78 1.07
C VAL A 79 19.22 4.41 1.39
N PRO A 80 20.05 4.21 2.45
CA PRO A 80 20.53 2.87 2.79
C PRO A 80 19.43 1.86 3.10
N ALA A 81 18.30 2.28 3.66
CA ALA A 81 17.16 1.40 3.90
C ALA A 81 16.45 1.00 2.59
N LEU A 82 16.34 1.94 1.63
CA LEU A 82 15.88 1.60 0.28
C LEU A 82 16.79 0.56 -0.37
N GLU A 83 18.11 0.76 -0.34
CA GLU A 83 19.07 -0.20 -0.92
C GLU A 83 18.96 -1.58 -0.26
N ALA A 84 18.81 -1.63 1.08
CA ALA A 84 18.58 -2.88 1.80
C ALA A 84 17.26 -3.57 1.40
N THR A 85 16.21 -2.80 1.12
CA THR A 85 14.97 -3.34 0.57
C THR A 85 15.20 -3.94 -0.81
N LEU A 86 15.93 -3.27 -1.69
CA LEU A 86 16.27 -3.77 -3.02
C LEU A 86 17.15 -5.03 -2.96
N ASP A 87 18.05 -5.16 -1.96
CA ASP A 87 18.82 -6.40 -1.75
C ASP A 87 17.92 -7.60 -1.44
N VAL A 88 16.82 -7.38 -0.69
CA VAL A 88 15.81 -8.43 -0.46
C VAL A 88 15.06 -8.78 -1.74
N PHE A 89 14.74 -7.78 -2.56
CA PHE A 89 14.10 -8.01 -3.87
C PHE A 89 14.98 -8.82 -4.82
N ASP A 90 16.30 -8.56 -4.84
CA ASP A 90 17.26 -9.35 -5.63
C ASP A 90 17.34 -10.80 -5.17
N ALA A 91 17.13 -11.07 -3.88
CA ALA A 91 17.12 -12.41 -3.30
C ALA A 91 15.78 -13.16 -3.50
N ALA A 92 14.74 -12.47 -3.98
CA ALA A 92 13.42 -13.07 -4.14
C ALA A 92 13.38 -14.13 -5.25
N PRO A 93 12.56 -15.17 -5.12
CA PRO A 93 12.38 -16.16 -6.19
C PRO A 93 11.93 -15.52 -7.50
N ALA A 94 12.41 -16.02 -8.63
CA ALA A 94 12.01 -15.54 -9.95
C ALA A 94 10.49 -15.65 -10.13
N SER A 95 9.88 -14.60 -10.66
CA SER A 95 8.43 -14.48 -10.84
C SER A 95 8.09 -14.01 -12.26
N PRO A 96 7.01 -14.53 -12.87
CA PRO A 96 6.52 -13.98 -14.14
C PRO A 96 5.96 -12.55 -14.01
N LEU A 97 5.60 -12.14 -12.80
CA LEU A 97 5.33 -10.75 -12.43
C LEU A 97 6.43 -10.30 -11.46
N PRO A 98 7.36 -9.42 -11.90
CA PRO A 98 8.41 -8.94 -11.01
C PRO A 98 7.80 -8.18 -9.83
N PRO A 99 8.43 -8.26 -8.64
CA PRO A 99 7.99 -7.48 -7.49
C PRO A 99 8.24 -5.98 -7.74
N ARG A 100 7.38 -5.14 -7.15
CA ARG A 100 7.52 -3.69 -7.27
C ARG A 100 7.87 -3.05 -5.93
N PRO A 101 9.00 -2.32 -5.84
CA PRO A 101 9.22 -1.44 -4.70
C PRO A 101 8.08 -0.40 -4.64
N THR A 102 7.33 -0.36 -3.54
CA THR A 102 6.31 0.65 -3.30
C THR A 102 6.95 1.79 -2.51
N LEU A 103 7.27 2.88 -3.23
CA LEU A 103 7.90 4.06 -2.64
C LEU A 103 6.87 4.82 -1.81
N GLY A 104 7.03 4.81 -0.50
CA GLY A 104 6.18 5.52 0.42
C GLY A 104 6.85 6.75 1.01
N CYS A 105 6.08 7.56 1.69
CA CYS A 105 6.55 8.73 2.41
C CYS A 105 6.13 8.62 3.87
N SER A 106 7.08 8.78 4.78
CA SER A 106 6.76 9.00 6.19
C SER A 106 5.82 10.19 6.33
N GLY A 107 4.86 10.08 7.23
CA GLY A 107 3.74 10.99 7.31
C GLY A 107 4.08 12.47 7.49
N SER A 108 3.18 13.32 7.04
CA SER A 108 3.07 14.69 7.50
C SER A 108 2.47 14.66 8.92
N PRO A 109 3.15 15.23 9.94
CA PRO A 109 2.63 15.21 11.31
C PRO A 109 1.21 15.79 11.42
N GLU A 110 0.92 16.85 10.68
CA GLU A 110 -0.37 17.53 10.68
C GLU A 110 -1.46 16.68 10.04
N ARG A 111 -1.16 16.03 8.90
CA ARG A 111 -2.10 15.14 8.21
C ARG A 111 -2.26 13.81 8.95
N PHE A 112 -1.21 13.31 9.60
CA PHE A 112 -1.31 12.14 10.46
C PHE A 112 -2.27 12.39 11.64
N ALA A 113 -2.15 13.57 12.27
CA ALA A 113 -3.03 13.97 13.36
C ALA A 113 -4.48 14.26 12.88
N ARG A 114 -4.68 14.56 11.60
CA ARG A 114 -5.97 14.86 11.01
C ARG A 114 -6.05 14.39 9.55
N PRO A 115 -6.19 13.08 9.33
CA PRO A 115 -6.19 12.49 7.98
C PRO A 115 -7.45 12.85 7.18
N GLY A 116 -7.42 12.59 5.87
CA GLY A 116 -8.59 12.72 4.99
C GLY A 116 -8.67 14.05 4.24
N GLY A 117 -7.54 14.65 3.89
CA GLY A 117 -7.46 15.79 2.95
C GLY A 117 -7.90 17.14 3.52
N SER A 118 -8.23 17.23 4.82
CA SER A 118 -8.67 18.48 5.45
C SER A 118 -7.50 19.41 5.83
N VAL A 119 -6.28 18.92 5.80
CA VAL A 119 -5.05 19.68 6.10
C VAL A 119 -4.28 19.96 4.81
N PRO A 120 -3.81 21.21 4.59
CA PRO A 120 -3.00 21.51 3.41
C PRO A 120 -1.76 20.61 3.31
N GLY A 121 -1.44 20.20 2.08
CA GLY A 121 -0.21 19.46 1.77
C GLY A 121 0.96 20.39 1.49
N LEU A 122 1.87 19.92 0.63
CA LEU A 122 3.02 20.70 0.17
C LEU A 122 2.58 21.97 -0.57
N THR A 123 3.27 23.07 -0.31
CA THR A 123 3.10 24.31 -1.06
C THR A 123 3.63 24.17 -2.49
N ALA A 124 3.22 25.06 -3.38
CA ALA A 124 3.71 25.08 -4.77
C ALA A 124 5.24 25.22 -4.87
N SER A 125 5.89 25.85 -3.89
CA SER A 125 7.34 26.02 -3.83
C SER A 125 8.10 24.80 -3.30
N GLU A 126 7.44 23.91 -2.55
CA GLU A 126 8.04 22.69 -1.99
C GLU A 126 8.00 21.52 -2.97
N TRP A 127 6.96 21.45 -3.81
CA TRP A 127 6.74 20.36 -4.75
C TRP A 127 7.93 20.03 -5.64
N PRO A 128 8.64 21.00 -6.26
CA PRO A 128 9.77 20.66 -7.14
C PRO A 128 10.89 19.90 -6.43
N ALA A 129 11.20 20.28 -5.19
CA ALA A 129 12.25 19.63 -4.41
C ALA A 129 11.80 18.23 -3.91
N TYR A 130 10.54 18.08 -3.54
CA TYR A 130 9.92 16.80 -3.17
C TYR A 130 9.95 15.84 -4.36
N ALA A 131 9.42 16.25 -5.50
CA ALA A 131 9.36 15.46 -6.72
C ALA A 131 10.75 15.04 -7.24
N ALA A 132 11.75 15.93 -7.14
CA ALA A 132 13.12 15.61 -7.53
C ALA A 132 13.71 14.45 -6.68
N ARG A 133 13.41 14.42 -5.37
CA ARG A 133 13.84 13.31 -4.50
C ARG A 133 13.07 12.02 -4.75
N VAL A 134 11.77 12.11 -5.06
CA VAL A 134 11.01 10.93 -5.52
C VAL A 134 11.63 10.38 -6.81
N GLN A 135 11.94 11.24 -7.78
CA GLN A 135 12.59 10.82 -9.04
C GLN A 135 13.98 10.21 -8.80
N GLU A 136 14.75 10.72 -7.81
CA GLU A 136 16.02 10.11 -7.43
C GLU A 136 15.82 8.69 -6.90
N ALA A 137 14.84 8.46 -6.02
CA ALA A 137 14.52 7.10 -5.53
C ALA A 137 14.06 6.17 -6.66
N VAL A 138 13.24 6.68 -7.59
CA VAL A 138 12.82 5.95 -8.80
C VAL A 138 14.03 5.49 -9.62
N ASN A 139 14.97 6.40 -9.88
CA ASN A 139 16.15 6.08 -10.67
C ASN A 139 17.02 5.03 -9.97
N ARG A 140 17.18 5.09 -8.65
CA ARG A 140 17.90 4.06 -7.87
C ARG A 140 17.27 2.68 -8.00
N CYS A 141 15.95 2.58 -7.94
CA CYS A 141 15.25 1.31 -8.16
C CYS A 141 15.48 0.79 -9.59
N ARG A 142 15.38 1.67 -10.60
CA ARG A 142 15.61 1.32 -12.01
C ARG A 142 17.05 0.89 -12.29
N ASP A 143 18.03 1.52 -11.66
CA ASP A 143 19.45 1.13 -11.75
C ASP A 143 19.71 -0.30 -11.23
N ARG A 144 18.84 -0.77 -10.32
CA ARG A 144 18.82 -2.16 -9.81
C ARG A 144 17.91 -3.08 -10.63
N GLY A 145 17.26 -2.59 -11.68
CA GLY A 145 16.37 -3.38 -12.54
C GLY A 145 14.92 -3.50 -12.05
N PHE A 146 14.52 -2.73 -11.04
CA PHE A 146 13.16 -2.72 -10.53
C PHE A 146 12.41 -1.46 -10.97
N GLU A 147 11.21 -1.62 -11.52
CA GLU A 147 10.32 -0.50 -11.78
C GLU A 147 9.47 -0.23 -10.54
N PRO A 148 9.69 0.89 -9.82
CA PRO A 148 8.94 1.18 -8.60
C PRO A 148 7.56 1.76 -8.90
N ALA A 149 6.70 1.76 -7.88
CA ALA A 149 5.45 2.49 -7.89
C ALA A 149 5.35 3.37 -6.63
N PHE A 150 4.94 4.63 -6.78
CA PHE A 150 4.74 5.50 -5.63
C PHE A 150 3.40 5.17 -4.97
N HIS A 151 3.43 4.90 -3.69
CA HIS A 151 2.25 4.60 -2.89
C HIS A 151 1.79 5.88 -2.16
N HIS A 152 0.71 6.49 -2.66
CA HIS A 152 0.03 7.56 -1.94
C HIS A 152 -0.66 6.99 -0.70
N HIS A 153 -0.69 7.75 0.38
CA HIS A 153 -1.15 7.19 1.66
C HIS A 153 -1.83 8.26 2.53
N LEU A 154 -2.90 7.88 3.20
CA LEU A 154 -3.59 8.72 4.17
C LEU A 154 -2.63 9.17 5.28
N GLY A 155 -2.69 10.45 5.67
CA GLY A 155 -1.81 11.00 6.69
C GLY A 155 -0.41 11.39 6.20
N THR A 156 -0.13 11.35 4.88
CA THR A 156 1.19 11.67 4.31
C THR A 156 1.15 12.94 3.45
N TYR A 157 2.30 13.32 2.88
CA TYR A 157 2.40 14.48 1.99
C TYR A 157 1.70 14.28 0.64
N VAL A 158 1.53 13.04 0.19
CA VAL A 158 0.75 12.69 -1.01
C VAL A 158 -0.44 11.86 -0.57
N GLU A 159 -1.51 12.54 -0.23
CA GLU A 159 -2.72 11.97 0.36
C GLU A 159 -3.92 12.09 -0.59
N THR A 160 -4.19 13.29 -1.07
CA THR A 160 -5.39 13.61 -1.87
C THR A 160 -5.21 13.32 -3.35
N PRO A 161 -6.31 13.19 -4.13
CA PRO A 161 -6.23 13.11 -5.59
C PRO A 161 -5.38 14.22 -6.22
N GLN A 162 -5.50 15.45 -5.71
CA GLN A 162 -4.73 16.61 -6.19
C GLN A 162 -3.23 16.48 -5.92
N ASP A 163 -2.86 15.91 -4.77
CA ASP A 163 -1.45 15.64 -4.47
C ASP A 163 -0.88 14.57 -5.42
N VAL A 164 -1.67 13.51 -5.68
CA VAL A 164 -1.30 12.46 -6.65
C VAL A 164 -1.12 13.03 -8.04
N GLU A 165 -2.09 13.80 -8.54
CA GLU A 165 -1.99 14.47 -9.84
C GLU A 165 -0.73 15.33 -9.92
N ARG A 166 -0.46 16.12 -8.87
CA ARG A 166 0.72 16.98 -8.83
C ARG A 166 2.02 16.20 -8.84
N LEU A 167 2.09 15.07 -8.14
CA LEU A 167 3.26 14.18 -8.19
C LEU A 167 3.45 13.60 -9.60
N LEU A 168 2.39 13.12 -10.22
CA LEU A 168 2.42 12.51 -11.55
C LEU A 168 2.80 13.53 -12.64
N GLU A 169 2.44 14.80 -12.49
CA GLU A 169 2.89 15.89 -13.38
C GLU A 169 4.39 16.15 -13.30
N LEU A 170 4.98 15.99 -12.13
CA LEU A 170 6.37 16.38 -11.85
C LEU A 170 7.37 15.22 -11.96
N THR A 171 6.90 13.98 -12.07
CA THR A 171 7.72 12.78 -12.11
C THR A 171 7.23 11.81 -13.19
N ASP A 172 8.06 10.83 -13.52
CA ASP A 172 7.67 9.70 -14.38
C ASP A 172 7.39 8.41 -13.59
N VAL A 173 7.29 8.51 -12.25
CA VAL A 173 7.01 7.35 -11.38
C VAL A 173 5.66 6.73 -11.72
N GLN A 174 5.58 5.40 -11.71
CA GLN A 174 4.30 4.72 -11.73
C GLN A 174 3.60 4.83 -10.38
N LEU A 175 2.28 4.66 -10.37
CA LEU A 175 1.46 4.75 -9.18
C LEU A 175 1.14 3.36 -8.62
N CYS A 176 1.32 3.18 -7.34
CA CYS A 176 0.62 2.19 -6.55
C CYS A 176 -0.70 2.83 -6.11
N LEU A 177 -1.78 2.54 -6.84
CA LEU A 177 -3.10 3.06 -6.49
C LEU A 177 -3.68 2.21 -5.36
N ASP A 178 -3.83 2.82 -4.19
CA ASP A 178 -4.52 2.22 -3.04
C ASP A 178 -5.96 2.75 -2.96
N THR A 179 -6.91 1.85 -3.09
CA THR A 179 -8.33 2.22 -3.16
C THR A 179 -8.87 2.77 -1.84
N GLY A 180 -8.43 2.24 -0.71
CA GLY A 180 -8.92 2.66 0.61
C GLY A 180 -8.35 4.00 1.04
N HIS A 181 -7.04 4.21 0.86
CA HIS A 181 -6.43 5.50 1.15
C HIS A 181 -7.00 6.61 0.28
N LEU A 182 -7.24 6.33 -1.02
CA LEU A 182 -7.83 7.30 -1.93
C LEU A 182 -9.28 7.64 -1.54
N LEU A 183 -10.07 6.61 -1.23
CA LEU A 183 -11.47 6.77 -0.81
C LEU A 183 -11.58 7.65 0.44
N LEU A 184 -10.80 7.35 1.47
CA LEU A 184 -10.79 8.11 2.72
C LEU A 184 -10.20 9.52 2.55
N ALA A 185 -9.38 9.75 1.53
CA ALA A 185 -8.89 11.08 1.15
C ALA A 185 -9.87 11.85 0.24
N GLY A 186 -11.09 11.35 0.05
CA GLY A 186 -12.15 12.00 -0.73
C GLY A 186 -12.07 11.79 -2.23
N GLY A 187 -11.26 10.85 -2.71
CA GLY A 187 -11.19 10.46 -4.12
C GLY A 187 -12.15 9.33 -4.46
N ASP A 188 -12.43 9.16 -5.75
CA ASP A 188 -13.14 8.01 -6.31
C ASP A 188 -12.12 7.04 -6.94
N PRO A 189 -11.92 5.82 -6.37
CA PRO A 189 -10.96 4.87 -6.89
C PRO A 189 -11.26 4.40 -8.33
N VAL A 190 -12.52 4.34 -8.72
CA VAL A 190 -12.94 3.92 -10.06
C VAL A 190 -12.60 5.00 -11.10
N GLU A 191 -12.91 6.26 -10.79
CA GLU A 191 -12.53 7.39 -11.64
C GLU A 191 -11.00 7.53 -11.72
N ALA A 192 -10.30 7.39 -10.61
CA ALA A 192 -8.84 7.46 -10.53
C ALA A 192 -8.15 6.36 -11.37
N LEU A 193 -8.63 5.12 -11.31
CA LEU A 193 -8.14 4.03 -12.14
C LEU A 193 -8.25 4.35 -13.63
N ARG A 194 -9.35 4.98 -14.06
CA ARG A 194 -9.53 5.40 -15.46
C ARG A 194 -8.64 6.58 -15.82
N ALA A 195 -8.61 7.61 -14.96
CA ALA A 195 -7.87 8.84 -15.21
C ALA A 195 -6.35 8.62 -15.27
N TRP A 196 -5.84 7.73 -14.43
CA TRP A 196 -4.40 7.47 -14.32
C TRP A 196 -3.97 6.11 -14.88
N ALA A 197 -4.80 5.49 -15.75
CA ALA A 197 -4.61 4.14 -16.27
C ALA A 197 -3.19 3.86 -16.79
N ASP A 198 -2.59 4.81 -17.53
CA ASP A 198 -1.24 4.69 -18.10
C ASP A 198 -0.12 4.81 -17.05
N ARG A 199 -0.46 5.20 -15.83
CA ARG A 199 0.48 5.40 -14.74
C ARG A 199 0.32 4.36 -13.62
N VAL A 200 -0.80 3.61 -13.59
CA VAL A 200 -1.05 2.57 -12.57
C VAL A 200 -0.18 1.35 -12.86
N GLY A 201 0.85 1.17 -12.03
CA GLY A 201 1.78 0.05 -12.13
C GLY A 201 1.61 -1.02 -11.05
N HIS A 202 0.93 -0.67 -9.97
CA HIS A 202 0.63 -1.55 -8.84
C HIS A 202 -0.73 -1.16 -8.25
N VAL A 203 -1.44 -2.10 -7.64
CA VAL A 203 -2.77 -1.80 -7.06
C VAL A 203 -2.85 -2.43 -5.68
N HIS A 204 -3.19 -1.61 -4.70
CA HIS A 204 -3.65 -2.08 -3.39
C HIS A 204 -5.17 -1.96 -3.34
N VAL A 205 -5.83 -3.10 -3.10
CA VAL A 205 -7.28 -3.15 -2.90
C VAL A 205 -7.54 -3.17 -1.41
N LYS A 206 -8.02 -2.05 -0.92
CA LYS A 206 -8.32 -1.76 0.48
C LYS A 206 -9.70 -1.13 0.56
N ASP A 207 -10.51 -1.52 1.50
CA ASP A 207 -11.83 -0.93 1.75
C ASP A 207 -11.76 0.05 2.93
N GLY A 208 -12.63 1.03 2.94
CA GLY A 208 -12.66 2.07 3.95
C GLY A 208 -14.08 2.51 4.28
N ASP A 209 -14.25 3.11 5.45
CA ASP A 209 -15.52 3.61 5.96
C ASP A 209 -15.42 5.12 6.25
N THR A 210 -16.05 5.94 5.40
CA THR A 210 -15.99 7.39 5.51
C THR A 210 -16.81 7.91 6.70
N ALA A 211 -17.81 7.14 7.18
CA ALA A 211 -18.56 7.51 8.36
C ALA A 211 -17.72 7.33 9.64
N ILE A 212 -16.92 6.25 9.70
CA ILE A 212 -15.93 6.05 10.78
C ILE A 212 -14.88 7.16 10.74
N LEU A 213 -14.37 7.53 9.55
CA LEU A 213 -13.44 8.66 9.39
C LEU A 213 -14.05 9.96 9.91
N ALA A 214 -15.27 10.30 9.49
CA ALA A 214 -15.95 11.52 9.91
C ALA A 214 -16.14 11.57 11.43
N HIS A 215 -16.50 10.45 12.04
CA HIS A 215 -16.65 10.34 13.49
C HIS A 215 -15.29 10.49 14.21
N ALA A 216 -14.25 9.81 13.72
CA ALA A 216 -12.90 9.92 14.26
C ALA A 216 -12.39 11.38 14.23
N LEU A 217 -12.56 12.07 13.10
CA LEU A 217 -12.20 13.48 12.95
C LEU A 217 -12.97 14.41 13.89
N SER A 218 -14.27 14.12 14.15
CA SER A 218 -15.08 14.91 15.09
C SER A 218 -14.58 14.79 16.53
N ASP A 219 -13.98 13.66 16.88
CA ASP A 219 -13.41 13.39 18.20
C ASP A 219 -11.93 13.84 18.31
N GLY A 220 -11.33 14.35 17.20
CA GLY A 220 -9.92 14.72 17.16
C GLY A 220 -8.96 13.51 17.13
N ALA A 221 -9.45 12.37 16.67
CA ALA A 221 -8.66 11.15 16.52
C ALA A 221 -7.64 11.27 15.38
N ASP A 222 -6.46 10.72 15.57
CA ASP A 222 -5.41 10.61 14.56
C ASP A 222 -5.59 9.36 13.67
N LEU A 223 -4.65 9.15 12.75
CA LEU A 223 -4.68 8.00 11.84
C LEU A 223 -4.65 6.65 12.57
N HIS A 224 -3.85 6.51 13.64
CA HIS A 224 -3.82 5.26 14.41
C HIS A 224 -5.15 4.98 15.11
N GLU A 225 -5.77 6.00 15.65
CA GLU A 225 -7.10 5.85 16.27
C GLU A 225 -8.17 5.54 15.24
N LEU A 226 -8.10 6.14 14.03
CA LEU A 226 -8.97 5.78 12.90
C LEU A 226 -8.83 4.30 12.54
N MET A 227 -7.61 3.81 12.37
CA MET A 227 -7.34 2.38 12.13
C MET A 227 -7.90 1.50 13.25
N GLY A 228 -7.66 1.92 14.50
CA GLY A 228 -8.17 1.21 15.69
C GLY A 228 -9.69 1.16 15.82
N ARG A 229 -10.41 2.08 15.19
CA ARG A 229 -11.88 2.12 15.11
C ARG A 229 -12.45 1.34 13.94
N GLY A 230 -11.60 0.75 13.07
CA GLY A 230 -12.00 0.01 11.89
C GLY A 230 -12.24 0.89 10.67
N GLY A 231 -11.56 2.03 10.56
CA GLY A 231 -11.61 2.91 9.39
C GLY A 231 -11.21 2.20 8.09
N PHE A 232 -10.38 1.13 8.19
CA PHE A 232 -10.13 0.18 7.10
C PHE A 232 -10.87 -1.12 7.39
N ALA A 233 -11.85 -1.41 6.56
CA ALA A 233 -12.77 -2.53 6.72
C ALA A 233 -12.33 -3.78 5.93
N PRO A 234 -12.80 -4.97 6.30
CA PRO A 234 -12.75 -6.12 5.39
C PRO A 234 -13.40 -5.79 4.04
N LEU A 235 -12.89 -6.31 2.93
CA LEU A 235 -13.40 -6.01 1.60
C LEU A 235 -14.92 -6.25 1.50
N GLY A 236 -15.65 -5.23 1.02
CA GLY A 236 -17.09 -5.23 0.86
C GLY A 236 -17.87 -5.04 2.17
N GLU A 237 -17.22 -4.61 3.24
CA GLU A 237 -17.86 -4.18 4.49
C GLU A 237 -17.75 -2.66 4.68
N GLY A 238 -16.93 -1.98 3.87
CA GLY A 238 -16.84 -0.52 3.77
C GLY A 238 -17.65 0.03 2.60
N GLU A 239 -17.17 1.13 2.03
CA GLU A 239 -17.89 1.88 0.99
C GLU A 239 -17.28 1.72 -0.42
N LEU A 240 -16.23 0.90 -0.58
CA LEU A 240 -15.61 0.65 -1.86
C LEU A 240 -16.56 -0.13 -2.80
N ASP A 241 -16.84 0.42 -3.99
CA ASP A 241 -17.50 -0.37 -5.05
C ASP A 241 -16.49 -1.37 -5.64
N LEU A 242 -16.20 -2.42 -4.87
CA LEU A 242 -15.25 -3.46 -5.25
C LEU A 242 -15.57 -4.10 -6.61
N PRO A 243 -16.84 -4.43 -6.95
CA PRO A 243 -17.18 -4.88 -8.30
C PRO A 243 -16.83 -3.88 -9.41
N ALA A 244 -17.03 -2.58 -9.19
CA ALA A 244 -16.65 -1.56 -10.16
C ALA A 244 -15.13 -1.43 -10.30
N VAL A 245 -14.38 -1.51 -9.21
CA VAL A 245 -12.90 -1.53 -9.23
C VAL A 245 -12.42 -2.70 -10.10
N VAL A 246 -12.90 -3.93 -9.86
CA VAL A 246 -12.49 -5.11 -10.62
C VAL A 246 -12.82 -4.97 -12.12
N ARG A 247 -14.04 -4.52 -12.44
CA ARG A 247 -14.42 -4.23 -13.85
C ARG A 247 -13.51 -3.17 -14.49
N THR A 248 -13.19 -2.12 -13.74
CA THR A 248 -12.34 -1.04 -14.26
C THR A 248 -10.90 -1.51 -14.52
N LEU A 249 -10.35 -2.38 -13.67
CA LEU A 249 -9.06 -3.04 -13.93
C LEU A 249 -9.08 -3.86 -15.23
N ASP A 250 -10.23 -4.46 -15.58
CA ASP A 250 -10.42 -5.12 -16.88
C ASP A 250 -10.50 -4.11 -18.03
N GLU A 251 -11.29 -3.04 -17.87
CA GLU A 251 -11.49 -2.00 -18.87
C GLU A 251 -10.17 -1.33 -19.28
N ILE A 252 -9.36 -0.90 -18.28
CA ILE A 252 -8.07 -0.23 -18.51
C ILE A 252 -6.95 -1.18 -18.95
N GLY A 253 -7.21 -2.48 -18.89
CA GLY A 253 -6.24 -3.47 -19.30
C GLY A 253 -5.12 -3.74 -18.31
N TYR A 254 -5.37 -3.50 -17.04
CA TYR A 254 -4.36 -3.70 -16.01
C TYR A 254 -3.77 -5.12 -16.05
N SER A 255 -2.45 -5.19 -15.91
CA SER A 255 -1.69 -6.43 -15.75
C SER A 255 -0.63 -6.19 -14.68
N GLY A 256 -0.61 -7.01 -13.65
CA GLY A 256 0.28 -6.82 -12.50
C GLY A 256 -0.26 -7.43 -11.22
N TRP A 257 0.32 -7.04 -10.12
CA TRP A 257 -0.08 -7.45 -8.79
C TRP A 257 -1.30 -6.66 -8.31
N ILE A 258 -2.23 -7.37 -7.68
CA ILE A 258 -3.36 -6.83 -6.92
C ILE A 258 -3.14 -7.27 -5.48
N VAL A 259 -2.74 -6.34 -4.62
CA VAL A 259 -2.46 -6.64 -3.21
C VAL A 259 -3.68 -6.28 -2.38
N ILE A 260 -4.22 -7.25 -1.65
CA ILE A 260 -5.26 -6.98 -0.66
C ILE A 260 -4.59 -6.44 0.60
N GLU A 261 -5.04 -5.29 1.08
CA GLU A 261 -4.62 -4.73 2.34
C GLU A 261 -5.79 -4.36 3.25
N GLN A 262 -5.59 -4.53 4.53
CA GLN A 262 -6.50 -4.10 5.58
C GLN A 262 -5.65 -3.65 6.77
N ASP A 263 -5.47 -2.35 6.96
CA ASP A 263 -4.61 -1.83 8.03
C ASP A 263 -5.17 -2.21 9.40
N THR A 264 -4.57 -3.23 10.00
CA THR A 264 -5.04 -3.81 11.26
C THR A 264 -4.03 -3.54 12.37
N LEU A 265 -4.40 -2.73 13.37
CA LEU A 265 -3.52 -2.48 14.51
C LEU A 265 -3.36 -3.73 15.39
N PRO A 266 -2.13 -3.99 15.89
CA PRO A 266 -1.87 -5.10 16.80
C PRO A 266 -2.78 -5.04 18.02
N GLY A 267 -3.31 -6.21 18.45
CA GLY A 267 -4.12 -6.36 19.65
C GLY A 267 -5.58 -5.87 19.55
N ARG A 268 -6.01 -5.36 18.39
CA ARG A 268 -7.42 -4.96 18.17
C ARG A 268 -8.30 -6.11 17.75
N ARG A 269 -7.74 -7.11 17.09
CA ARG A 269 -8.40 -8.36 16.66
C ARG A 269 -7.54 -9.55 17.06
N THR A 270 -8.15 -10.69 17.24
CA THR A 270 -7.42 -11.94 17.43
C THR A 270 -6.79 -12.42 16.11
N VAL A 271 -5.72 -13.18 16.18
CA VAL A 271 -5.06 -13.76 14.99
C VAL A 271 -6.05 -14.60 14.17
N ALA A 272 -6.93 -15.36 14.85
CA ALA A 272 -7.94 -16.17 14.17
C ALA A 272 -8.95 -15.32 13.35
N GLU A 273 -9.40 -14.18 13.90
CA GLU A 273 -10.27 -13.24 13.18
C GLU A 273 -9.55 -12.62 12.00
N ILE A 274 -8.30 -12.21 12.16
CA ILE A 274 -7.48 -11.63 11.07
C ILE A 274 -7.34 -12.65 9.93
N ILE A 275 -6.95 -13.90 10.23
CA ILE A 275 -6.82 -14.96 9.23
C ILE A 275 -8.16 -15.20 8.52
N ALA A 276 -9.26 -15.22 9.25
CA ALA A 276 -10.60 -15.41 8.68
C ALA A 276 -10.98 -14.26 7.73
N ASP A 277 -10.67 -13.01 8.10
CA ASP A 277 -10.89 -11.85 7.24
C ASP A 277 -10.09 -11.94 5.94
N GLN A 278 -8.79 -12.26 6.03
CA GLN A 278 -7.97 -12.32 4.83
C GLN A 278 -8.40 -13.48 3.90
N ALA A 279 -8.84 -14.61 4.45
CA ALA A 279 -9.43 -15.67 3.65
C ALA A 279 -10.78 -15.25 3.02
N ALA A 280 -11.61 -14.47 3.72
CA ALA A 280 -12.85 -13.91 3.19
C ALA A 280 -12.59 -12.88 2.08
N ASN A 281 -11.62 -11.98 2.29
CA ASN A 281 -11.21 -10.99 1.30
C ASN A 281 -10.75 -11.64 -0.01
N ARG A 282 -9.95 -12.72 0.08
CA ARG A 282 -9.50 -13.47 -1.11
C ARG A 282 -10.68 -14.09 -1.88
N ARG A 283 -11.63 -14.75 -1.17
CA ARG A 283 -12.82 -15.31 -1.79
C ARG A 283 -13.68 -14.28 -2.52
N LYS A 284 -13.83 -13.07 -1.94
CA LYS A 284 -14.58 -11.98 -2.61
C LYS A 284 -13.96 -11.58 -3.95
N LEU A 285 -12.62 -11.55 -4.07
CA LEU A 285 -11.99 -11.31 -5.37
C LEU A 285 -12.16 -12.48 -6.33
N GLU A 286 -12.11 -13.74 -5.84
CA GLU A 286 -12.39 -14.91 -6.67
C GLU A 286 -13.80 -14.89 -7.26
N GLU A 287 -14.80 -14.53 -6.45
CA GLU A 287 -16.20 -14.38 -6.89
C GLU A 287 -16.36 -13.32 -7.99
N LEU A 288 -15.45 -12.34 -8.05
CA LEU A 288 -15.39 -11.30 -9.07
C LEU A 288 -14.47 -11.65 -10.25
N GLY A 289 -13.85 -12.84 -10.26
CA GLY A 289 -13.03 -13.33 -11.36
C GLY A 289 -11.53 -13.05 -11.27
N LEU A 290 -11.04 -12.70 -10.09
CA LEU A 290 -9.61 -12.46 -9.80
C LEU A 290 -8.98 -13.57 -8.96
#